data_5a6fc8955e031b21b0575ac2ddcb5c52
#
_entry.id   5a6fc8955e031b21b0575ac2ddcb5c52
#
_cell.length_a   1.000
_cell.length_b   1.000
_cell.length_c   1.000
_cell.angle_alpha   90.00
_cell.angle_beta   90.00
_cell.angle_gamma   90.00
#
_symmetry.space_group_name_H-M   'P 1'
#
loop_
_entity.id
_entity.type
_entity.pdbx_description
1 polymer ?
#
loop_
_entity_poly.entity_id
_entity_poly.type
_entity_poly.pdbx_seq_one_letter_code
_entity_poly.pdbx_strand_id
1 'polypeptide(L)'
;ICREHKVFFHVDAAQSVGKMPINLTELPVDLMSFSAHKIYGPKGMGALYVSRKPRVRLEAQMHGGGHERGMRSGTLATHQIVGIGEAFALAQEMMADEEIRTRGLRDRLYAGFSDMEEVKVNGDMEHRIGSNLNISFNYVEGESLMMAISDIAVSSGSACTSASLEPSYVLRAIGLSDELSASSIRFSVGRYTTEEDVDKAITLVRQKVEKLRDLSPLWDMYKDGIDLNTVVWAAH
;
A
#
# COMPACT_ATOMS: atom_id res chain seq x y z
N ILE A 1 3.18 21.59 -12.02
CA ILE A 1 3.13 20.84 -13.30
C ILE A 1 1.72 20.91 -13.90
N CYS A 2 0.67 20.28 -13.32
CA CYS A 2 -0.67 20.22 -13.94
C CYS A 2 -1.24 21.60 -14.24
N ARG A 3 -1.09 22.59 -13.35
CA ARG A 3 -1.52 23.98 -13.55
C ARG A 3 -0.76 24.67 -14.69
N GLU A 4 0.55 24.46 -14.79
CA GLU A 4 1.39 25.00 -15.86
C GLU A 4 0.97 24.48 -17.22
N HIS A 5 0.64 23.19 -17.30
CA HIS A 5 0.18 22.53 -18.52
C HIS A 5 -1.34 22.63 -18.77
N LYS A 6 -2.08 23.33 -17.89
CA LYS A 6 -3.54 23.51 -17.99
C LYS A 6 -4.32 22.18 -18.09
N VAL A 7 -3.84 21.15 -17.41
CA VAL A 7 -4.52 19.86 -17.30
C VAL A 7 -5.13 19.68 -15.92
N PHE A 8 -6.22 18.92 -15.82
CA PHE A 8 -6.83 18.60 -14.53
C PHE A 8 -5.93 17.65 -13.74
N PHE A 9 -5.90 17.89 -12.43
CA PHE A 9 -5.19 17.05 -11.48
C PHE A 9 -6.18 16.21 -10.67
N HIS A 10 -6.24 14.92 -10.97
CA HIS A 10 -7.02 13.94 -10.21
C HIS A 10 -6.08 13.11 -9.33
N VAL A 11 -6.45 12.97 -8.07
CA VAL A 11 -5.72 12.18 -7.07
C VAL A 11 -6.59 11.00 -6.63
N ASP A 12 -6.08 9.78 -6.74
CA ASP A 12 -6.60 8.66 -5.99
C ASP A 12 -6.03 8.74 -4.56
N ALA A 13 -6.89 9.13 -3.63
CA ALA A 13 -6.55 9.33 -2.23
C ALA A 13 -7.05 8.17 -1.32
N ALA A 14 -7.34 7.02 -1.90
CA ALA A 14 -7.89 5.88 -1.17
C ALA A 14 -7.00 5.42 0.00
N GLN A 15 -5.68 5.64 -0.07
CA GLN A 15 -4.74 5.28 0.98
C GLN A 15 -4.28 6.46 1.85
N SER A 16 -4.48 7.71 1.43
CA SER A 16 -4.01 8.89 2.15
C SER A 16 -5.09 9.57 2.99
N VAL A 17 -6.34 9.60 2.48
CA VAL A 17 -7.46 10.19 3.23
C VAL A 17 -7.66 9.47 4.56
N GLY A 18 -7.81 10.26 5.64
CA GLY A 18 -7.98 9.76 7.00
C GLY A 18 -6.70 9.22 7.66
N LYS A 19 -5.54 9.30 6.98
CA LYS A 19 -4.24 8.87 7.51
C LYS A 19 -3.19 9.98 7.52
N MET A 20 -3.40 11.03 6.76
CA MET A 20 -2.56 12.23 6.74
C MET A 20 -3.43 13.47 6.52
N PRO A 21 -3.00 14.65 7.00
CA PRO A 21 -3.71 15.88 6.76
C PRO A 21 -3.80 16.22 5.27
N ILE A 22 -5.01 16.52 4.80
CA ILE A 22 -5.26 16.97 3.42
C ILE A 22 -6.02 18.28 3.48
N ASN A 23 -5.41 19.36 3.01
CA ASN A 23 -6.02 20.68 2.91
C ASN A 23 -6.21 21.07 1.45
N LEU A 24 -7.43 20.95 0.94
CA LEU A 24 -7.76 21.27 -0.46
C LEU A 24 -7.78 22.77 -0.77
N THR A 25 -7.61 23.64 0.21
CA THR A 25 -7.40 25.08 -0.02
C THR A 25 -5.95 25.39 -0.41
N GLU A 26 -5.01 24.52 -0.02
CA GLU A 26 -3.58 24.63 -0.30
C GLU A 26 -3.15 23.72 -1.46
N LEU A 27 -3.75 22.54 -1.54
CA LEU A 27 -3.47 21.58 -2.59
C LEU A 27 -4.34 21.87 -3.82
N PRO A 28 -3.77 22.20 -4.97
CA PRO A 28 -4.50 22.56 -6.20
C PRO A 28 -5.06 21.33 -6.92
N VAL A 29 -5.77 20.48 -6.20
CA VAL A 29 -6.40 19.26 -6.72
C VAL A 29 -7.75 19.61 -7.34
N ASP A 30 -8.04 19.07 -8.51
CA ASP A 30 -9.30 19.27 -9.22
C ASP A 30 -10.32 18.19 -8.90
N LEU A 31 -9.84 16.95 -8.73
CA LEU A 31 -10.65 15.76 -8.41
C LEU A 31 -9.89 14.90 -7.39
N MET A 32 -10.62 14.33 -6.43
CA MET A 32 -10.03 13.39 -5.49
C MET A 32 -11.01 12.27 -5.17
N SER A 33 -10.60 11.03 -5.43
CA SER A 33 -11.39 9.84 -5.14
C SER A 33 -10.89 9.11 -3.89
N PHE A 34 -11.82 8.55 -3.11
CA PHE A 34 -11.49 7.79 -1.91
C PHE A 34 -12.61 6.81 -1.53
N SER A 35 -12.27 5.84 -0.70
CA SER A 35 -13.14 4.71 -0.33
C SER A 35 -13.35 4.63 1.17
N ALA A 36 -14.58 4.38 1.60
CA ALA A 36 -14.94 4.29 3.02
C ALA A 36 -14.21 3.15 3.75
N HIS A 37 -14.11 1.97 3.12
CA HIS A 37 -13.52 0.79 3.76
C HIS A 37 -12.01 0.89 4.02
N LYS A 38 -11.33 1.90 3.49
CA LYS A 38 -9.91 2.18 3.77
C LYS A 38 -9.70 3.01 5.05
N ILE A 39 -10.79 3.55 5.60
CA ILE A 39 -10.83 4.31 6.85
C ILE A 39 -11.83 3.71 7.86
N TYR A 40 -12.00 2.38 7.82
CA TYR A 40 -12.89 1.61 8.70
C TYR A 40 -14.39 1.88 8.52
N GLY A 41 -14.78 2.53 7.43
CA GLY A 41 -16.16 2.73 7.03
C GLY A 41 -16.72 1.53 6.21
N PRO A 42 -17.99 1.61 5.76
CA PRO A 42 -18.65 0.52 5.07
C PRO A 42 -18.07 0.23 3.69
N LYS A 43 -18.00 -1.05 3.31
CA LYS A 43 -17.67 -1.48 1.95
C LYS A 43 -18.77 -1.05 0.97
N GLY A 44 -18.40 -0.83 -0.28
CA GLY A 44 -19.33 -0.44 -1.35
C GLY A 44 -19.61 1.07 -1.40
N MET A 45 -19.08 1.86 -0.47
CA MET A 45 -19.20 3.31 -0.45
C MET A 45 -17.85 3.99 -0.69
N GLY A 46 -17.87 5.05 -1.47
CA GLY A 46 -16.77 5.97 -1.70
C GLY A 46 -17.29 7.36 -1.99
N ALA A 47 -16.40 8.31 -2.14
CA ALA A 47 -16.77 9.67 -2.52
C ALA A 47 -15.75 10.25 -3.53
N LEU A 48 -16.23 11.24 -4.29
CA LEU A 48 -15.43 12.01 -5.22
C LEU A 48 -15.55 13.49 -4.87
N TYR A 49 -14.42 14.09 -4.50
CA TYR A 49 -14.32 15.54 -4.47
C TYR A 49 -14.20 16.07 -5.88
N VAL A 50 -14.98 17.11 -6.19
CA VAL A 50 -14.95 17.81 -7.48
C VAL A 50 -14.80 19.30 -7.24
N SER A 51 -13.72 19.89 -7.72
CA SER A 51 -13.43 21.32 -7.54
C SER A 51 -14.51 22.19 -8.22
N ARG A 52 -14.89 23.27 -7.54
CA ARG A 52 -15.76 24.32 -8.10
C ARG A 52 -14.98 25.48 -8.69
N LYS A 53 -13.69 25.62 -8.35
CA LYS A 53 -12.79 26.70 -8.81
C LYS A 53 -11.37 26.15 -9.02
N PRO A 54 -10.93 25.92 -10.26
CA PRO A 54 -11.70 26.02 -11.50
C PRO A 54 -12.86 25.01 -11.54
N ARG A 55 -13.92 25.33 -12.28
CA ARG A 55 -15.08 24.43 -12.37
C ARG A 55 -14.75 23.22 -13.21
N VAL A 56 -14.71 22.06 -12.58
CA VAL A 56 -14.65 20.78 -13.27
C VAL A 56 -16.08 20.35 -13.64
N ARG A 57 -16.29 19.89 -14.87
CA ARG A 57 -17.54 19.28 -15.34
C ARG A 57 -17.30 17.82 -15.57
N LEU A 58 -18.18 17.01 -14.99
CA LEU A 58 -18.19 15.56 -15.16
C LEU A 58 -19.35 15.16 -16.06
N GLU A 59 -19.10 14.25 -16.97
CA GLU A 59 -20.14 13.56 -17.69
C GLU A 59 -20.61 12.36 -16.84
N ALA A 60 -21.93 12.27 -16.62
CA ALA A 60 -22.52 11.19 -15.85
C ALA A 60 -22.34 9.85 -16.58
N GLN A 61 -21.79 8.86 -15.89
CA GLN A 61 -21.68 7.48 -16.39
C GLN A 61 -22.94 6.66 -16.09
N MET A 62 -23.73 7.08 -15.08
CA MET A 62 -25.00 6.47 -14.70
C MET A 62 -26.10 7.51 -14.82
N HIS A 63 -26.97 7.32 -15.79
CA HIS A 63 -28.12 8.20 -16.07
C HIS A 63 -29.36 7.78 -15.27
N GLY A 64 -30.31 8.69 -15.05
CA GLY A 64 -31.58 8.42 -14.36
C GLY A 64 -32.09 9.61 -13.55
N GLY A 65 -32.50 9.41 -12.31
CA GLY A 65 -33.22 10.36 -11.46
C GLY A 65 -32.45 11.61 -10.97
N GLY A 66 -31.30 11.91 -11.51
CA GLY A 66 -30.57 13.17 -11.22
C GLY A 66 -29.92 13.24 -9.83
N HIS A 67 -29.76 12.13 -9.13
CA HIS A 67 -29.06 12.08 -7.83
C HIS A 67 -27.61 12.57 -7.96
N GLU A 68 -27.01 12.94 -6.84
CA GLU A 68 -25.65 13.49 -6.77
C GLU A 68 -25.45 14.66 -7.76
N ARG A 69 -26.43 15.58 -7.80
CA ARG A 69 -26.42 16.75 -8.69
C ARG A 69 -26.36 16.39 -10.18
N GLY A 70 -26.90 15.24 -10.54
CA GLY A 70 -26.89 14.72 -11.90
C GLY A 70 -25.59 14.00 -12.30
N MET A 71 -24.60 13.93 -11.43
CA MET A 71 -23.31 13.29 -11.75
C MET A 71 -23.34 11.78 -11.61
N ARG A 72 -24.18 11.25 -10.73
CA ARG A 72 -24.34 9.80 -10.50
C ARG A 72 -25.74 9.49 -10.04
N SER A 73 -26.55 8.94 -10.91
CA SER A 73 -27.95 8.57 -10.61
C SER A 73 -28.02 7.21 -9.89
N GLY A 74 -29.11 7.03 -9.15
CA GLY A 74 -29.43 5.83 -8.37
C GLY A 74 -29.82 6.21 -6.94
N THR A 75 -30.76 5.47 -6.35
CA THR A 75 -31.20 5.69 -4.97
C THR A 75 -29.99 5.69 -4.03
N LEU A 76 -29.93 6.70 -3.17
CA LEU A 76 -28.80 6.86 -2.26
C LEU A 76 -28.81 5.77 -1.18
N ALA A 77 -27.65 5.14 -0.96
CA ALA A 77 -27.44 4.18 0.12
C ALA A 77 -27.23 4.92 1.45
N THR A 78 -28.32 5.46 2.02
CA THR A 78 -28.27 6.42 3.14
C THR A 78 -27.51 5.90 4.36
N HIS A 79 -27.69 4.61 4.71
CA HIS A 79 -26.95 3.98 5.81
C HIS A 79 -25.43 3.94 5.57
N GLN A 80 -25.00 3.71 4.35
CA GLN A 80 -23.56 3.73 4.00
C GLN A 80 -23.03 5.16 3.95
N ILE A 81 -23.84 6.14 3.51
CA ILE A 81 -23.47 7.55 3.50
C ILE A 81 -23.27 8.06 4.93
N VAL A 82 -24.14 7.69 5.86
CA VAL A 82 -23.95 8.01 7.28
C VAL A 82 -22.71 7.34 7.82
N GLY A 83 -22.50 6.06 7.48
CA GLY A 83 -21.32 5.31 7.92
C GLY A 83 -19.99 5.87 7.41
N ILE A 84 -19.91 6.35 6.16
CA ILE A 84 -18.68 7.02 5.67
C ILE A 84 -18.50 8.38 6.37
N GLY A 85 -19.57 9.13 6.61
CA GLY A 85 -19.50 10.40 7.34
C GLY A 85 -18.91 10.23 8.74
N GLU A 86 -19.41 9.25 9.49
CA GLU A 86 -18.89 8.92 10.83
C GLU A 86 -17.44 8.43 10.78
N ALA A 87 -17.10 7.57 9.82
CA ALA A 87 -15.72 7.11 9.63
C ALA A 87 -14.74 8.26 9.37
N PHE A 88 -15.16 9.29 8.63
CA PHE A 88 -14.36 10.50 8.43
C PHE A 88 -14.23 11.33 9.70
N ALA A 89 -15.30 11.50 10.46
CA ALA A 89 -15.26 12.24 11.72
C ALA A 89 -14.27 11.60 12.71
N LEU A 90 -14.39 10.28 12.91
CA LEU A 90 -13.47 9.51 13.75
C LEU A 90 -12.02 9.54 13.23
N ALA A 91 -11.83 9.41 11.91
CA ALA A 91 -10.49 9.48 11.33
C ALA A 91 -9.85 10.86 11.55
N GLN A 92 -10.60 11.94 11.45
CA GLN A 92 -10.10 13.29 11.70
C GLN A 92 -9.73 13.50 13.18
N GLU A 93 -10.55 13.00 14.09
CA GLU A 93 -10.30 13.09 15.54
C GLU A 93 -9.04 12.31 15.94
N MET A 94 -8.87 11.11 15.42
CA MET A 94 -7.81 10.16 15.82
C MET A 94 -6.53 10.28 15.00
N MET A 95 -6.52 11.02 13.90
CA MET A 95 -5.46 11.00 12.89
C MET A 95 -4.07 11.24 13.46
N ALA A 96 -3.91 12.22 14.34
CA ALA A 96 -2.59 12.59 14.86
C ALA A 96 -2.00 11.47 15.74
N ASP A 97 -2.81 10.91 16.64
CA ASP A 97 -2.38 9.85 17.55
C ASP A 97 -2.17 8.53 16.79
N GLU A 98 -3.06 8.22 15.84
CA GLU A 98 -2.92 7.04 15.00
C GLU A 98 -1.68 7.09 14.12
N GLU A 99 -1.35 8.26 13.58
CA GLU A 99 -0.15 8.42 12.75
C GLU A 99 1.13 8.16 13.57
N ILE A 100 1.25 8.75 14.76
CA ILE A 100 2.38 8.53 15.67
C ILE A 100 2.48 7.04 16.04
N ARG A 101 1.38 6.44 16.45
CA ARG A 101 1.34 5.05 16.89
C ARG A 101 1.65 4.08 15.75
N THR A 102 1.02 4.24 14.59
CA THR A 102 1.23 3.34 13.46
C THR A 102 2.62 3.48 12.86
N ARG A 103 3.19 4.69 12.88
CA ARG A 103 4.60 4.93 12.52
C ARG A 103 5.53 4.18 13.48
N GLY A 104 5.27 4.25 14.78
CA GLY A 104 6.05 3.51 15.79
C GLY A 104 6.00 1.99 15.57
N LEU A 105 4.82 1.44 15.29
CA LEU A 105 4.65 0.01 14.98
C LEU A 105 5.37 -0.40 13.68
N ARG A 106 5.30 0.44 12.65
CA ARG A 106 6.04 0.25 11.39
C ARG A 106 7.55 0.27 11.64
N ASP A 107 8.04 1.22 12.41
CA ASP A 107 9.48 1.37 12.68
C ASP A 107 10.00 0.20 13.54
N ARG A 108 9.18 -0.29 14.49
CA ARG A 108 9.47 -1.52 15.23
C ARG A 108 9.56 -2.73 14.31
N LEU A 109 8.63 -2.85 13.37
CA LEU A 109 8.64 -3.92 12.38
C LEU A 109 9.90 -3.85 11.49
N TYR A 110 10.26 -2.65 11.02
CA TYR A 110 11.48 -2.43 10.26
C TYR A 110 12.74 -2.78 11.07
N ALA A 111 12.83 -2.31 12.31
CA ALA A 111 13.96 -2.62 13.19
C ALA A 111 14.13 -4.13 13.40
N GLY A 112 13.02 -4.87 13.43
CA GLY A 112 13.05 -6.34 13.54
C GLY A 112 13.61 -7.07 12.33
N PHE A 113 13.80 -6.39 11.19
CA PHE A 113 14.38 -6.97 9.97
C PHE A 113 15.67 -6.30 9.52
N SER A 114 16.04 -5.16 10.10
CA SER A 114 17.14 -4.30 9.62
C SER A 114 18.53 -4.91 9.78
N ASP A 115 18.70 -5.88 10.66
CA ASP A 115 19.91 -6.63 10.88
C ASP A 115 20.02 -7.90 10.01
N MET A 116 18.96 -8.25 9.29
CA MET A 116 18.99 -9.39 8.38
C MET A 116 19.74 -9.05 7.11
N GLU A 117 20.65 -9.95 6.73
CA GLU A 117 21.42 -9.84 5.50
C GLU A 117 20.51 -9.82 4.27
N GLU A 118 20.84 -9.02 3.26
CA GLU A 118 20.12 -8.96 2.00
C GLU A 118 18.61 -8.66 2.14
N VAL A 119 18.25 -7.81 3.10
CA VAL A 119 16.90 -7.27 3.27
C VAL A 119 16.91 -5.80 2.87
N LYS A 120 15.98 -5.42 2.00
CA LYS A 120 15.89 -4.06 1.43
C LYS A 120 14.52 -3.45 1.63
N VAL A 121 14.47 -2.24 2.18
CA VAL A 121 13.24 -1.42 2.20
C VAL A 121 13.01 -0.80 0.84
N ASN A 122 11.78 -0.88 0.36
CA ASN A 122 11.36 -0.34 -0.93
C ASN A 122 10.69 1.02 -0.75
N GLY A 123 11.17 2.00 -1.51
CA GLY A 123 10.71 3.39 -1.44
C GLY A 123 11.31 4.18 -0.27
N ASP A 124 10.87 5.41 -0.13
CA ASP A 124 11.35 6.36 0.87
C ASP A 124 10.71 6.12 2.25
N MET A 125 11.47 6.20 3.33
CA MET A 125 10.99 5.96 4.70
C MET A 125 10.37 7.20 5.35
N GLU A 126 10.70 8.40 4.88
CA GLU A 126 10.19 9.67 5.39
C GLU A 126 8.90 10.07 4.67
N HIS A 127 8.90 9.97 3.33
CA HIS A 127 7.80 10.41 2.47
C HIS A 127 6.80 9.29 2.17
N ARG A 128 6.28 8.64 3.22
CA ARG A 128 5.22 7.62 3.14
C ARG A 128 4.22 7.73 4.27
N ILE A 129 3.05 7.12 4.08
CA ILE A 129 2.09 6.97 5.18
C ILE A 129 2.70 6.10 6.29
N GLY A 130 2.47 6.49 7.55
CA GLY A 130 3.08 5.84 8.72
C GLY A 130 2.75 4.35 8.87
N SER A 131 1.63 3.91 8.32
CA SER A 131 1.11 2.55 8.47
C SER A 131 1.60 1.52 7.44
N ASN A 132 2.51 1.90 6.54
CA ASN A 132 2.94 1.03 5.42
C ASN A 132 4.44 0.78 5.42
N LEU A 133 4.83 -0.48 5.24
CA LEU A 133 6.21 -0.90 5.03
C LEU A 133 6.26 -1.94 3.91
N ASN A 134 7.08 -1.68 2.90
CA ASN A 134 7.36 -2.65 1.85
C ASN A 134 8.83 -3.06 1.92
N ILE A 135 9.08 -4.36 2.04
CA ILE A 135 10.42 -4.94 2.21
C ILE A 135 10.59 -6.09 1.22
N SER A 136 11.73 -6.13 0.56
CA SER A 136 12.19 -7.29 -0.22
C SER A 136 13.17 -8.12 0.60
N PHE A 137 12.99 -9.44 0.54
CA PHE A 137 13.85 -10.44 1.16
C PHE A 137 14.60 -11.18 0.05
N ASN A 138 15.80 -10.72 -0.29
CA ASN A 138 16.56 -11.29 -1.41
C ASN A 138 16.88 -12.78 -1.18
N TYR A 139 17.02 -13.52 -2.27
CA TYR A 139 17.27 -14.97 -2.30
C TYR A 139 16.14 -15.84 -1.70
N VAL A 140 14.95 -15.30 -1.61
CA VAL A 140 13.72 -16.01 -1.20
C VAL A 140 12.68 -15.89 -2.29
N GLU A 141 12.10 -17.01 -2.65
CA GLU A 141 10.98 -17.02 -3.62
C GLU A 141 9.72 -16.45 -2.94
N GLY A 142 9.12 -15.41 -3.56
CA GLY A 142 8.08 -14.60 -2.92
C GLY A 142 6.78 -15.36 -2.61
N GLU A 143 6.34 -16.25 -3.50
CA GLU A 143 5.14 -17.07 -3.28
C GLU A 143 5.34 -18.05 -2.13
N SER A 144 6.49 -18.71 -2.10
CA SER A 144 6.89 -19.60 -1.00
C SER A 144 6.91 -18.87 0.34
N LEU A 145 7.42 -17.64 0.38
CA LEU A 145 7.41 -16.82 1.58
C LEU A 145 5.97 -16.47 1.99
N MET A 146 5.14 -16.01 1.06
CA MET A 146 3.72 -15.70 1.32
C MET A 146 2.98 -16.90 1.90
N MET A 147 3.21 -18.10 1.35
CA MET A 147 2.61 -19.33 1.85
C MET A 147 3.15 -19.71 3.25
N ALA A 148 4.45 -19.55 3.46
CA ALA A 148 5.10 -19.90 4.72
C ALA A 148 4.67 -19.00 5.90
N ILE A 149 4.25 -17.74 5.63
CA ILE A 149 3.79 -16.77 6.62
C ILE A 149 2.27 -16.61 6.63
N SER A 150 1.51 -17.63 6.20
CA SER A 150 0.05 -17.60 6.11
C SER A 150 -0.68 -17.33 7.43
N ASP A 151 0.00 -17.44 8.56
CA ASP A 151 -0.53 -17.10 9.89
C ASP A 151 -0.70 -15.58 10.10
N ILE A 152 -0.15 -14.76 9.23
CA ILE A 152 -0.32 -13.31 9.24
C ILE A 152 -0.88 -12.80 7.91
N ALA A 153 -1.75 -11.79 7.98
CA ALA A 153 -2.33 -11.16 6.80
C ALA A 153 -1.37 -10.09 6.24
N VAL A 154 -0.71 -10.40 5.14
CA VAL A 154 0.18 -9.50 4.41
C VAL A 154 -0.22 -9.44 2.93
N SER A 155 0.45 -8.62 2.13
CA SER A 155 0.24 -8.59 0.68
C SER A 155 1.58 -8.70 -0.03
N SER A 156 1.59 -9.35 -1.20
CA SER A 156 2.69 -9.22 -2.14
C SER A 156 2.84 -7.77 -2.61
N GLY A 157 3.98 -7.42 -3.19
CA GLY A 157 4.21 -6.10 -3.78
C GLY A 157 3.22 -5.70 -4.88
N SER A 158 2.54 -6.69 -5.48
CA SER A 158 1.62 -6.55 -6.61
C SER A 158 0.16 -6.84 -6.23
N ALA A 159 -0.42 -6.08 -5.31
CA ALA A 159 -1.79 -6.32 -4.83
C ALA A 159 -2.89 -6.17 -5.90
N CYS A 160 -2.65 -5.47 -7.01
CA CYS A 160 -3.63 -5.24 -8.07
C CYS A 160 -3.54 -6.25 -9.22
N THR A 161 -2.46 -7.02 -9.31
CA THR A 161 -2.19 -8.00 -10.37
C THR A 161 -2.03 -9.42 -9.82
N SER A 162 -2.74 -9.73 -8.73
CA SER A 162 -2.72 -11.06 -8.09
C SER A 162 -3.09 -12.22 -9.02
N ALA A 163 -3.55 -11.93 -10.24
CA ALA A 163 -3.82 -12.90 -11.29
C ALA A 163 -2.66 -13.04 -12.29
N SER A 164 -1.61 -12.22 -12.24
CA SER A 164 -0.41 -12.32 -13.07
C SER A 164 0.81 -12.59 -12.21
N LEU A 165 1.64 -13.53 -12.66
CA LEU A 165 2.95 -13.84 -12.05
C LEU A 165 4.00 -12.73 -12.27
N GLU A 166 3.59 -11.59 -12.83
CA GLU A 166 4.52 -10.51 -13.16
C GLU A 166 4.88 -9.67 -11.91
N PRO A 167 6.16 -9.35 -11.73
CA PRO A 167 6.62 -8.44 -10.68
C PRO A 167 5.95 -7.05 -10.79
N SER A 168 5.80 -6.37 -9.67
CA SER A 168 5.16 -5.05 -9.60
C SER A 168 5.86 -4.03 -10.50
N TYR A 169 5.15 -3.50 -11.49
CA TYR A 169 5.66 -2.42 -12.34
C TYR A 169 6.02 -1.14 -11.53
N VAL A 170 5.38 -0.92 -10.38
CA VAL A 170 5.69 0.18 -9.47
C VAL A 170 7.07 -0.02 -8.83
N LEU A 171 7.36 -1.23 -8.35
CA LEU A 171 8.65 -1.54 -7.74
C LEU A 171 9.77 -1.47 -8.78
N ARG A 172 9.54 -1.96 -9.99
CA ARG A 172 10.47 -1.78 -11.13
C ARG A 172 10.72 -0.31 -11.44
N ALA A 173 9.67 0.52 -11.47
CA ALA A 173 9.78 1.95 -11.76
C ALA A 173 10.60 2.73 -10.72
N ILE A 174 10.64 2.25 -9.48
CA ILE A 174 11.50 2.82 -8.43
C ILE A 174 12.89 2.16 -8.36
N GLY A 175 13.24 1.31 -9.35
CA GLY A 175 14.59 0.79 -9.56
C GLY A 175 14.89 -0.57 -8.95
N LEU A 176 13.88 -1.36 -8.58
CA LEU A 176 14.09 -2.74 -8.13
C LEU A 176 14.26 -3.67 -9.34
N SER A 177 15.12 -4.69 -9.18
CA SER A 177 15.16 -5.83 -10.10
C SER A 177 13.87 -6.67 -10.00
N ASP A 178 13.68 -7.55 -10.97
CA ASP A 178 12.52 -8.45 -10.97
C ASP A 178 12.52 -9.39 -9.78
N GLU A 179 13.69 -9.91 -9.40
CA GLU A 179 13.87 -10.81 -8.26
C GLU A 179 13.52 -10.11 -6.94
N LEU A 180 14.04 -8.90 -6.72
CA LEU A 180 13.71 -8.11 -5.53
C LEU A 180 12.24 -7.69 -5.50
N SER A 181 11.65 -7.40 -6.67
CA SER A 181 10.24 -7.07 -6.77
C SER A 181 9.35 -8.27 -6.45
N ALA A 182 9.73 -9.47 -6.92
CA ALA A 182 9.00 -10.71 -6.67
C ALA A 182 9.07 -11.15 -5.19
N SER A 183 10.22 -10.92 -4.52
CA SER A 183 10.42 -11.26 -3.11
C SER A 183 9.89 -10.20 -2.13
N SER A 184 9.17 -9.18 -2.62
CA SER A 184 8.69 -8.08 -1.78
C SER A 184 7.41 -8.42 -1.05
N ILE A 185 7.36 -8.09 0.23
CA ILE A 185 6.16 -8.17 1.09
C ILE A 185 5.77 -6.77 1.53
N ARG A 186 4.47 -6.46 1.38
CA ARG A 186 3.89 -5.25 1.94
C ARG A 186 3.21 -5.54 3.26
N PHE A 187 3.78 -5.02 4.32
CA PHE A 187 3.18 -4.99 5.65
C PHE A 187 2.34 -3.74 5.81
N SER A 188 1.19 -3.90 6.44
CA SER A 188 0.31 -2.79 6.77
C SER A 188 -0.14 -2.92 8.21
N VAL A 189 0.11 -1.90 9.02
CA VAL A 189 -0.38 -1.80 10.39
C VAL A 189 -1.60 -0.87 10.43
N GLY A 190 -2.49 -1.07 11.37
CA GLY A 190 -3.73 -0.32 11.45
C GLY A 190 -4.12 0.05 12.88
N ARG A 191 -5.34 0.58 13.01
CA ARG A 191 -5.91 1.04 14.28
C ARG A 191 -5.86 -0.01 15.39
N TYR A 192 -6.04 -1.25 15.07
CA TYR A 192 -6.14 -2.35 16.04
C TYR A 192 -4.89 -3.21 16.13
N THR A 193 -3.86 -2.93 15.32
CA THR A 193 -2.58 -3.64 15.41
C THR A 193 -1.88 -3.31 16.72
N THR A 194 -1.42 -4.32 17.43
CA THR A 194 -0.70 -4.22 18.70
C THR A 194 0.81 -4.40 18.50
N GLU A 195 1.60 -4.05 19.52
CA GLU A 195 3.04 -4.36 19.52
C GLU A 195 3.29 -5.87 19.52
N GLU A 196 2.44 -6.63 20.22
CA GLU A 196 2.53 -8.10 20.25
C GLU A 196 2.30 -8.71 18.86
N ASP A 197 1.35 -8.16 18.07
CA ASP A 197 1.14 -8.61 16.69
C ASP A 197 2.38 -8.35 15.83
N VAL A 198 3.03 -7.20 16.02
CA VAL A 198 4.26 -6.85 15.31
C VAL A 198 5.40 -7.79 15.71
N ASP A 199 5.59 -8.08 16.99
CA ASP A 199 6.64 -8.97 17.48
C ASP A 199 6.45 -10.42 16.97
N LYS A 200 5.20 -10.89 16.96
CA LYS A 200 4.85 -12.19 16.35
C LYS A 200 5.18 -12.22 14.86
N ALA A 201 4.84 -11.15 14.13
CA ALA A 201 5.15 -11.04 12.71
C ALA A 201 6.66 -11.04 12.46
N ILE A 202 7.44 -10.28 13.23
CA ILE A 202 8.90 -10.28 13.15
C ILE A 202 9.46 -11.69 13.34
N THR A 203 9.07 -12.35 14.43
CA THR A 203 9.56 -13.69 14.77
C THR A 203 9.24 -14.69 13.66
N LEU A 204 7.99 -14.70 13.19
CA LEU A 204 7.54 -15.62 12.15
C LEU A 204 8.29 -15.39 10.83
N VAL A 205 8.36 -14.14 10.37
CA VAL A 205 8.98 -13.81 9.08
C VAL A 205 10.46 -14.14 9.10
N ARG A 206 11.19 -13.76 10.15
CA ARG A 206 12.63 -14.11 10.29
C ARG A 206 12.85 -15.61 10.17
N GLN A 207 12.13 -16.39 10.96
CA GLN A 207 12.24 -17.85 10.95
C GLN A 207 11.97 -18.45 9.56
N LYS A 208 10.95 -17.92 8.85
CA LYS A 208 10.59 -18.46 7.53
C LYS A 208 11.55 -18.02 6.43
N VAL A 209 12.04 -16.78 6.47
CA VAL A 209 13.07 -16.30 5.54
C VAL A 209 14.37 -17.10 5.70
N GLU A 210 14.85 -17.31 6.93
CA GLU A 210 16.04 -18.13 7.20
C GLU A 210 15.85 -19.55 6.64
N LYS A 211 14.73 -20.21 6.97
CA LYS A 211 14.44 -21.56 6.47
C LYS A 211 14.36 -21.65 4.95
N LEU A 212 13.79 -20.64 4.27
CA LEU A 212 13.68 -20.64 2.81
C LEU A 212 15.05 -20.37 2.16
N ARG A 213 15.89 -19.55 2.78
CA ARG A 213 17.27 -19.31 2.34
C ARG A 213 18.13 -20.58 2.46
N ASP A 214 17.99 -21.33 3.56
CA ASP A 214 18.69 -22.62 3.74
C ASP A 214 18.32 -23.66 2.66
N LEU A 215 17.24 -23.46 1.94
CA LEU A 215 16.81 -24.30 0.83
C LEU A 215 17.09 -23.68 -0.55
N SER A 216 17.68 -22.49 -0.58
CA SER A 216 17.90 -21.72 -1.81
C SER A 216 19.33 -21.88 -2.33
N PRO A 217 19.54 -22.52 -3.49
CA PRO A 217 20.89 -22.59 -4.10
C PRO A 217 21.47 -21.19 -4.38
N LEU A 218 20.63 -20.19 -4.63
CA LEU A 218 21.08 -18.81 -4.85
C LEU A 218 21.67 -18.19 -3.60
N TRP A 219 21.13 -18.55 -2.43
CA TRP A 219 21.66 -18.12 -1.15
C TRP A 219 23.03 -18.73 -0.88
N ASP A 220 23.19 -20.03 -1.15
CA ASP A 220 24.48 -20.70 -1.02
C ASP A 220 25.53 -20.07 -1.94
N MET A 221 25.19 -19.83 -3.21
CA MET A 221 26.09 -19.15 -4.15
C MET A 221 26.48 -17.74 -3.68
N TYR A 222 25.53 -16.97 -3.14
CA TYR A 222 25.81 -15.67 -2.56
C TYR A 222 26.77 -15.77 -1.38
N LYS A 223 26.55 -16.72 -0.46
CA LYS A 223 27.44 -16.95 0.71
C LYS A 223 28.85 -17.40 0.30
N ASP A 224 28.97 -18.10 -0.80
CA ASP A 224 30.24 -18.50 -1.41
C ASP A 224 30.94 -17.36 -2.17
N GLY A 225 30.33 -16.17 -2.22
CA GLY A 225 30.87 -14.98 -2.88
C GLY A 225 30.78 -15.02 -4.41
N ILE A 226 29.90 -15.84 -4.97
CA ILE A 226 29.65 -15.92 -6.41
C ILE A 226 28.78 -14.73 -6.84
N ASP A 227 29.28 -13.92 -7.77
CA ASP A 227 28.48 -12.87 -8.40
C ASP A 227 27.43 -13.49 -9.36
N LEU A 228 26.17 -13.50 -8.94
CA LEU A 228 25.07 -14.07 -9.68
C LEU A 228 24.81 -13.40 -11.03
N ASN A 229 25.25 -12.16 -11.23
CA ASN A 229 25.16 -11.46 -12.52
C ASN A 229 26.12 -12.08 -13.57
N THR A 230 27.12 -12.81 -13.14
CA THR A 230 28.11 -13.46 -14.01
C THR A 230 27.73 -14.91 -14.36
N VAL A 231 26.71 -15.45 -13.71
CA VAL A 231 26.27 -16.84 -13.90
C VAL A 231 25.48 -16.96 -15.20
N VAL A 232 25.94 -17.80 -16.09
CA VAL A 232 25.21 -18.15 -17.34
C VAL A 232 24.20 -19.24 -17.01
N TRP A 233 22.92 -18.85 -16.94
CA TRP A 233 21.82 -19.79 -16.72
C TRP A 233 21.54 -20.56 -18.01
N ALA A 234 21.47 -21.89 -17.93
CA ALA A 234 21.05 -22.69 -19.07
C ALA A 234 19.59 -22.37 -19.40
N ALA A 235 19.34 -21.91 -20.63
CA ALA A 235 17.98 -21.76 -21.13
C ALA A 235 17.32 -23.16 -21.24
N HIS A 236 16.23 -23.37 -20.54
CA HIS A 236 15.37 -24.55 -20.63
C HIS A 236 14.22 -24.31 -21.61
#